data_1e6212a41fdd22738c687a9c42b000eb
#
_entry.id   1e6212a41fdd22738c687a9c42b000eb
#
_cell.length_a   1.000
_cell.length_b   1.000
_cell.length_c   1.000
_cell.angle_alpha   90.00
_cell.angle_beta   90.00
_cell.angle_gamma   90.00
#
_symmetry.space_group_name_H-M   'P 1'
#
loop_
_entity.id
_entity.type
_entity.pdbx_description
1 polymer ?
#
loop_
_entity_poly.entity_id
_entity_poly.type
_entity_poly.pdbx_seq_one_letter_code
_entity_poly.pdbx_strand_id
1 'polypeptide(L)'
;IIALAYPSSSYSATGCLPNSSNGCFDWTILNRPNADLSSINLDMQQQVDIYDAMFNAINARSWVSGFVSRGYFAPVALQDKSASIHGKPASDLLWYWFPRLLGNIK
;
A
#
# COMPACT_ATOMS: atom_id res chain seq x y z
N ILE A 1 14.57 -2.00 -9.06
CA ILE A 1 13.65 -1.20 -8.21
C ILE A 1 12.25 -1.80 -8.27
N ILE A 2 11.65 -1.98 -7.11
CA ILE A 2 10.31 -2.53 -6.98
C ILE A 2 9.33 -1.40 -6.64
N ALA A 3 8.20 -1.34 -7.35
CA ALA A 3 7.13 -0.38 -7.08
C ALA A 3 6.03 -1.06 -6.25
N LEU A 4 5.64 -0.43 -5.15
CA LEU A 4 4.59 -0.89 -4.26
C LEU A 4 3.39 0.04 -4.34
N ALA A 5 2.21 -0.51 -4.59
CA ALA A 5 0.97 0.25 -4.71
C ALA A 5 -0.21 -0.60 -4.20
N TYR A 6 -0.27 -0.80 -2.90
CA TYR A 6 -1.31 -1.62 -2.28
C TYR A 6 -2.33 -0.72 -1.56
N PRO A 7 -3.61 -0.77 -1.94
CA PRO A 7 -4.64 0.05 -1.31
C PRO A 7 -4.93 -0.39 0.13
N SER A 8 -5.45 0.54 0.93
CA SER A 8 -5.88 0.28 2.30
C SER A 8 -7.31 -0.28 2.33
N SER A 9 -7.49 -1.43 1.73
CA SER A 9 -8.80 -2.05 1.55
C SER A 9 -8.73 -3.55 1.76
N SER A 10 -9.88 -4.16 2.04
CA SER A 10 -10.03 -5.62 2.02
C SER A 10 -9.67 -6.15 0.63
N TYR A 11 -9.12 -7.35 0.57
CA TYR A 11 -8.66 -8.03 -0.65
C TYR A 11 -7.48 -7.35 -1.35
N SER A 12 -6.82 -6.39 -0.72
CA SER A 12 -5.67 -5.69 -1.32
C SER A 12 -4.55 -6.65 -1.73
N ALA A 13 -4.34 -7.72 -0.97
CA ALA A 13 -3.29 -8.70 -1.25
C ALA A 13 -3.61 -9.63 -2.42
N THR A 14 -4.87 -9.70 -2.85
CA THR A 14 -5.28 -10.64 -3.90
C THR A 14 -5.04 -10.12 -5.31
N GLY A 15 -4.78 -8.82 -5.45
CA GLY A 15 -4.68 -8.19 -6.76
C GLY A 15 -6.02 -7.95 -7.45
N CYS A 16 -7.12 -8.27 -6.80
CA CYS A 16 -8.47 -8.10 -7.33
C CYS A 16 -9.41 -7.64 -6.24
N LEU A 17 -9.92 -6.42 -6.35
CA LEU A 17 -11.00 -5.94 -5.49
C LEU A 17 -12.32 -6.27 -6.18
N PRO A 18 -13.13 -7.19 -5.61
CA PRO A 18 -14.34 -7.66 -6.27
C PRO A 18 -15.33 -6.51 -6.49
N ASN A 19 -15.91 -6.46 -7.67
CA ASN A 19 -17.02 -5.57 -7.98
C ASN A 19 -18.34 -6.33 -8.03
N SER A 20 -19.45 -5.60 -8.24
CA SER A 20 -20.80 -6.21 -8.30
C SER A 20 -21.05 -7.06 -9.54
N SER A 21 -20.15 -7.01 -10.52
CA SER A 21 -20.30 -7.73 -11.81
C SER A 21 -19.43 -8.99 -11.90
N ASN A 22 -19.02 -9.56 -10.77
CA ASN A 22 -18.13 -10.72 -10.68
C ASN A 22 -16.74 -10.50 -11.33
N GLY A 23 -16.32 -9.26 -11.46
CA GLY A 23 -14.99 -8.88 -11.93
C GLY A 23 -14.23 -8.15 -10.85
N CYS A 24 -13.18 -7.45 -11.28
CA CYS A 24 -12.36 -6.63 -10.41
C CYS A 24 -12.56 -5.16 -10.72
N PHE A 25 -12.48 -4.30 -9.70
CA PHE A 25 -12.40 -2.87 -9.92
C PHE A 25 -11.13 -2.53 -10.72
N ASP A 26 -11.23 -1.51 -11.59
CA ASP A 26 -10.07 -0.98 -12.25
C ASP A 26 -9.13 -0.33 -11.21
N TRP A 27 -7.86 -0.71 -11.23
CA TRP A 27 -6.88 -0.23 -10.27
C TRP A 27 -6.70 1.29 -10.30
N THR A 28 -7.04 1.94 -11.40
CA THR A 28 -6.90 3.40 -11.53
C THR A 28 -7.78 4.17 -10.56
N ILE A 29 -8.89 3.60 -10.10
CA ILE A 29 -9.75 4.24 -9.09
C ILE A 29 -9.07 4.35 -7.73
N LEU A 30 -8.02 3.58 -7.51
CA LEU A 30 -7.28 3.53 -6.24
C LEU A 30 -6.05 4.42 -6.22
N ASN A 31 -5.82 5.19 -7.28
CA ASN A 31 -4.69 6.12 -7.36
C ASN A 31 -4.88 7.40 -6.55
N ARG A 32 -6.09 7.65 -6.09
CA ARG A 32 -6.44 8.84 -5.30
C ARG A 32 -7.49 8.47 -4.27
N PRO A 33 -7.70 9.32 -3.24
CA PRO A 33 -8.67 9.03 -2.18
C PRO A 33 -10.06 8.74 -2.73
N ASN A 34 -10.67 7.68 -2.21
CA ASN A 34 -11.97 7.16 -2.66
C ASN A 34 -12.85 6.82 -1.46
N ALA A 35 -13.23 7.84 -0.69
CA ALA A 35 -14.11 7.61 0.46
C ALA A 35 -15.51 7.13 0.04
N ASP A 36 -15.93 7.47 -1.19
CA ASP A 36 -17.28 7.18 -1.67
C ASP A 36 -17.48 5.77 -2.23
N LEU A 37 -16.43 4.96 -2.28
CA LEU A 37 -16.52 3.59 -2.77
C LEU A 37 -17.06 2.66 -1.68
N SER A 38 -18.38 2.69 -1.49
CA SER A 38 -19.05 1.92 -0.42
C SER A 38 -18.94 0.41 -0.58
N SER A 39 -18.72 -0.07 -1.80
CA SER A 39 -18.55 -1.50 -2.10
C SER A 39 -17.14 -2.01 -1.75
N ILE A 40 -16.20 -1.12 -1.46
CA ILE A 40 -14.86 -1.49 -1.03
C ILE A 40 -14.75 -1.20 0.47
N ASN A 41 -14.37 -2.20 1.25
CA ASN A 41 -14.19 -2.04 2.68
C ASN A 41 -12.81 -1.47 3.00
N LEU A 42 -12.77 -0.45 3.87
CA LEU A 42 -11.53 0.10 4.37
C LEU A 42 -10.83 -0.93 5.27
N ASP A 43 -9.57 -1.18 5.00
CA ASP A 43 -8.73 -2.06 5.82
C ASP A 43 -7.28 -1.57 5.80
N MET A 44 -6.99 -0.64 6.71
CA MET A 44 -5.64 -0.07 6.82
C MET A 44 -4.64 -1.09 7.35
N GLN A 45 -5.09 -2.06 8.16
CA GLN A 45 -4.21 -3.10 8.69
C GLN A 45 -3.71 -4.00 7.56
N GLN A 46 -4.54 -4.31 6.59
CA GLN A 46 -4.12 -5.13 5.45
C GLN A 46 -3.03 -4.42 4.64
N GLN A 47 -3.14 -3.12 4.44
CA GLN A 47 -2.08 -2.35 3.79
C GLN A 47 -0.77 -2.43 4.58
N VAL A 48 -0.83 -2.27 5.91
CA VAL A 48 0.35 -2.40 6.79
C VAL A 48 0.97 -3.78 6.64
N ASP A 49 0.17 -4.83 6.71
CA ASP A 49 0.65 -6.21 6.65
C ASP A 49 1.35 -6.51 5.31
N ILE A 50 0.78 -6.04 4.21
CA ILE A 50 1.37 -6.24 2.88
C ILE A 50 2.70 -5.48 2.76
N TYR A 51 2.74 -4.22 3.16
CA TYR A 51 3.97 -3.44 3.10
C TYR A 51 5.06 -4.05 3.99
N ASP A 52 4.72 -4.50 5.19
CA ASP A 52 5.69 -5.15 6.07
C ASP A 52 6.23 -6.44 5.46
N ALA A 53 5.36 -7.27 4.89
CA ALA A 53 5.77 -8.50 4.22
C ALA A 53 6.68 -8.21 3.01
N MET A 54 6.36 -7.19 2.22
CA MET A 54 7.17 -6.79 1.07
C MET A 54 8.53 -6.26 1.49
N PHE A 55 8.61 -5.43 2.52
CA PHE A 55 9.88 -4.91 3.02
C PHE A 55 10.76 -6.01 3.58
N ASN A 56 10.20 -6.97 4.30
CA ASN A 56 10.95 -8.15 4.76
C ASN A 56 11.52 -8.94 3.57
N ALA A 57 10.71 -9.14 2.54
CA ALA A 57 11.16 -9.85 1.34
C ALA A 57 12.25 -9.08 0.59
N ILE A 58 12.11 -7.77 0.46
CA ILE A 58 13.10 -6.89 -0.20
C ILE A 58 14.41 -6.90 0.57
N ASN A 59 14.35 -6.78 1.90
CA ASN A 59 15.52 -6.74 2.74
C ASN A 59 16.32 -8.05 2.70
N ALA A 60 15.66 -9.17 2.42
CA ALA A 60 16.31 -10.49 2.32
C ALA A 60 16.98 -10.73 0.96
N ARG A 61 16.83 -9.84 -0.01
CA ARG A 61 17.30 -10.03 -1.39
C ARG A 61 18.31 -8.98 -1.80
N SER A 62 19.56 -9.38 -1.91
CA SER A 62 20.68 -8.48 -2.24
C SER A 62 20.60 -7.89 -3.65
N TRP A 63 19.85 -8.51 -4.56
CA TRP A 63 19.70 -8.03 -5.93
C TRP A 63 18.67 -6.91 -6.08
N VAL A 64 17.88 -6.62 -5.04
CA VAL A 64 16.95 -5.48 -5.06
C VAL A 64 17.70 -4.23 -4.62
N SER A 65 17.79 -3.23 -5.49
CA SER A 65 18.52 -1.99 -5.22
C SER A 65 17.66 -0.88 -4.63
N GLY A 66 16.33 -1.04 -4.62
CA GLY A 66 15.45 -0.04 -4.01
C GLY A 66 13.99 -0.31 -4.30
N PHE A 67 13.14 0.53 -3.70
CA PHE A 67 11.70 0.47 -3.93
C PHE A 67 11.11 1.87 -3.93
N VAL A 68 9.90 2.00 -4.47
CA VAL A 68 9.09 3.21 -4.40
C VAL A 68 7.67 2.85 -3.99
N SER A 69 7.06 3.66 -3.15
CA SER A 69 5.63 3.59 -2.86
C SER A 69 4.91 4.50 -3.84
N ARG A 70 3.98 3.96 -4.58
CA ARG A 70 3.24 4.69 -5.61
C ARG A 70 1.86 5.08 -5.10
N GLY A 71 1.26 6.05 -5.79
CA GLY A 71 -0.08 6.50 -5.49
C GLY A 71 -0.17 7.55 -4.39
N TYR A 72 0.95 8.17 -4.01
CA TYR A 72 0.96 9.21 -2.98
C TYR A 72 -0.01 10.33 -3.32
N PHE A 73 -0.83 10.72 -2.33
CA PHE A 73 -1.74 11.83 -2.44
C PHE A 73 -1.55 12.75 -1.24
N ALA A 74 -1.19 14.01 -1.48
CA ALA A 74 -0.76 14.93 -0.44
C ALA A 74 -1.84 15.27 0.60
N PRO A 75 -3.10 15.59 0.24
CA PRO A 75 -4.14 15.78 1.24
C PRO A 75 -4.49 14.47 1.95
N VAL A 76 -4.59 14.52 3.28
CA VAL A 76 -5.08 13.39 4.07
C VAL A 76 -6.60 13.35 3.97
N ALA A 77 -7.14 12.21 3.60
CA ALA A 77 -8.59 11.98 3.55
C ALA A 77 -8.97 10.90 4.54
N LEU A 78 -9.99 11.14 5.33
CA LEU A 78 -10.53 10.13 6.24
C LEU A 78 -11.15 8.98 5.43
N GLN A 79 -10.99 7.76 5.93
CA GLN A 79 -11.51 6.54 5.29
C GLN A 79 -11.00 6.35 3.84
N ASP A 80 -9.81 6.86 3.55
CA ASP A 80 -9.19 6.71 2.25
C ASP A 80 -8.80 5.25 1.99
N LYS A 81 -9.32 4.67 0.91
CA LYS A 81 -9.09 3.28 0.50
C LYS A 81 -8.08 3.17 -0.63
N SER A 82 -7.45 4.28 -1.01
CA SER A 82 -6.48 4.31 -2.11
C SER A 82 -5.14 3.66 -1.75
N ALA A 83 -4.26 3.56 -2.74
CA ALA A 83 -2.90 3.09 -2.56
C ALA A 83 -1.99 4.10 -1.85
N SER A 84 -2.43 5.35 -1.66
CA SER A 84 -1.67 6.35 -0.91
C SER A 84 -1.44 5.88 0.52
N ILE A 85 -0.22 6.04 1.01
CA ILE A 85 0.11 5.72 2.40
C ILE A 85 0.09 6.94 3.32
N HIS A 86 -0.06 8.13 2.74
CA HIS A 86 0.01 9.39 3.50
C HIS A 86 -1.13 9.48 4.52
N GLY A 87 -0.75 9.76 5.77
CA GLY A 87 -1.71 9.83 6.87
C GLY A 87 -2.27 8.50 7.33
N LYS A 88 -1.68 7.38 6.93
CA LYS A 88 -2.11 6.03 7.27
C LYS A 88 -1.03 5.30 8.07
N PRO A 89 -1.42 4.24 8.83
CA PRO A 89 -0.44 3.45 9.60
C PRO A 89 0.72 2.90 8.78
N ALA A 90 0.49 2.58 7.50
CA ALA A 90 1.56 2.07 6.63
C ALA A 90 2.70 3.06 6.45
N SER A 91 2.47 4.38 6.59
CA SER A 91 3.55 5.36 6.52
C SER A 91 4.55 5.22 7.67
N ASP A 92 4.12 4.74 8.82
CA ASP A 92 5.00 4.53 9.97
C ASP A 92 6.00 3.40 9.72
N LEU A 93 5.63 2.42 8.90
CA LEU A 93 6.56 1.36 8.51
C LEU A 93 7.73 1.90 7.72
N LEU A 94 7.56 2.97 6.94
CA LEU A 94 8.64 3.57 6.17
C LEU A 94 9.71 4.15 7.08
N TRP A 95 9.33 4.76 8.21
CA TRP A 95 10.27 5.24 9.20
C TRP A 95 11.10 4.12 9.81
N TYR A 96 10.49 2.96 10.00
CA TYR A 96 11.17 1.77 10.49
C TYR A 96 12.11 1.17 9.44
N TRP A 97 11.63 1.02 8.19
CA TRP A 97 12.32 0.25 7.15
C TRP A 97 13.34 1.04 6.34
N PHE A 98 13.11 2.34 6.09
CA PHE A 98 14.04 3.14 5.28
C PHE A 98 15.47 3.10 5.82
N PRO A 99 15.73 3.38 7.11
CA PRO A 99 17.10 3.31 7.62
C PRO A 99 17.70 1.92 7.52
N ARG A 100 16.88 0.88 7.67
CA ARG A 100 17.34 -0.52 7.60
C ARG A 100 17.71 -0.92 6.19
N LEU A 101 16.90 -0.56 5.21
CA LEU A 101 17.16 -0.84 3.80
C LEU A 101 18.38 -0.07 3.28
N LEU A 102 18.66 1.11 3.86
CA LEU A 102 19.87 1.88 3.56
C LEU A 102 21.11 1.36 4.30
N GLY A 103 20.98 0.40 5.18
CA GLY A 103 22.07 -0.15 5.95
C GLY A 103 22.50 0.70 7.15
N ASN A 104 21.76 1.75 7.48
CA ASN A 104 22.10 2.66 8.57
C ASN A 104 21.75 2.09 9.95
N ILE A 105 20.78 1.21 10.00
CA ILE A 105 20.34 0.50 11.23
C ILE A 105 20.18 -0.97 10.88
N LYS A 106 20.72 -1.82 11.72
CA LYS A 106 20.61 -3.28 11.53
C LYS A 106 19.59 -3.90 12.46
#